data_51ad31aa275eaa67ccb4cb999377dfc7
#
_entry.id   51ad31aa275eaa67ccb4cb999377dfc7
#
_cell.length_a   1.000
_cell.length_b   1.000
_cell.length_c   1.000
_cell.angle_alpha   90.00
_cell.angle_beta   90.00
_cell.angle_gamma   90.00
#
_symmetry.space_group_name_H-M   'P 1'
#
loop_
_entity.id
_entity.type
_entity.pdbx_description
1 polymer ?
#
loop_
_entity_poly.entity_id
_entity_poly.type
_entity_poly.pdbx_seq_one_letter_code
_entity_poly.pdbx_strand_id
1 'polypeptide(L)'
;QVKTIILPPHGQTAFLVQGLFGGMPQPAIASAVIENAAGVVGLELFSQGNQLGGIRLSDETAPTLYFPHIHSDASWWTGLAVYNPHATSTTLTVTPYSAAGTPLGGRSIPVGGKSKYVGLASQLSLPQETAWVKIGASRAVTGFELFGTSDEKILAGFTAVGLPTFNGVFPKIDPSGWTGIALVNTTSAARSVTLTAFADSGSQVATTTVPLSGYGKTLGYVEDLFAGSDISSATYVAFSATGPVAGFQLNGSADGWLLDGLPGM
;
A
#
# COMPACT_ATOMS: atom_id res chain seq x y z
N GLN A 1 18.13 16.93 13.04
CA GLN A 1 18.40 18.14 12.22
C GLN A 1 17.07 18.68 11.72
N VAL A 2 16.95 20.01 11.61
CA VAL A 2 15.75 20.68 11.07
C VAL A 2 16.19 21.57 9.90
N LYS A 3 15.41 21.58 8.83
CA LYS A 3 15.55 22.49 7.70
C LYS A 3 14.21 23.15 7.39
N THR A 4 14.21 24.43 7.15
CA THR A 4 13.03 25.18 6.70
C THR A 4 13.04 25.26 5.18
N ILE A 5 11.92 24.90 4.56
CA ILE A 5 11.68 25.02 3.13
C ILE A 5 10.51 25.99 2.97
N ILE A 6 10.67 26.98 2.11
CA ILE A 6 9.62 27.96 1.82
C ILE A 6 9.03 27.61 0.46
N LEU A 7 7.73 27.33 0.44
CA LEU A 7 6.96 27.12 -0.79
C LEU A 7 6.06 28.34 -1.02
N PRO A 8 6.17 29.00 -2.17
CA PRO A 8 5.18 30.03 -2.53
C PRO A 8 3.81 29.35 -2.81
N PRO A 9 2.72 30.13 -2.80
CA PRO A 9 1.40 29.63 -3.18
C PRO A 9 1.46 28.93 -4.56
N HIS A 10 0.89 27.74 -4.65
CA HIS A 10 0.94 26.84 -5.84
C HIS A 10 2.35 26.46 -6.31
N GLY A 11 3.36 26.69 -5.46
CA GLY A 11 4.75 26.37 -5.75
C GLY A 11 5.07 24.90 -5.52
N GLN A 12 6.08 24.41 -6.22
CA GLN A 12 6.64 23.06 -6.09
C GLN A 12 8.13 23.13 -5.81
N THR A 13 8.65 22.19 -5.05
CA THR A 13 10.09 21.94 -4.92
C THR A 13 10.37 20.45 -4.93
N ALA A 14 11.52 20.06 -5.44
CA ALA A 14 12.06 18.71 -5.36
C ALA A 14 13.51 18.78 -4.91
N PHE A 15 13.92 17.85 -4.07
CA PHE A 15 15.28 17.82 -3.54
C PHE A 15 15.68 16.38 -3.18
N LEU A 16 16.97 16.13 -3.22
CA LEU A 16 17.55 14.97 -2.59
C LEU A 16 17.74 15.24 -1.10
N VAL A 17 17.49 14.24 -0.24
CA VAL A 17 17.66 14.35 1.22
C VAL A 17 19.06 14.84 1.57
N GLN A 18 20.09 14.30 0.94
CA GLN A 18 21.47 14.76 1.14
C GLN A 18 21.67 16.24 0.77
N GLY A 19 21.00 16.74 -0.28
CA GLY A 19 21.08 18.14 -0.69
C GLY A 19 20.54 19.11 0.37
N LEU A 20 19.53 18.70 1.11
CA LEU A 20 19.01 19.49 2.24
C LEU A 20 20.01 19.60 3.40
N PHE A 21 20.91 18.66 3.55
CA PHE A 21 21.81 18.53 4.70
C PHE A 21 23.28 18.66 4.33
N GLY A 22 23.61 19.51 3.37
CA GLY A 22 24.99 19.87 3.04
C GLY A 22 25.63 19.01 1.96
N GLY A 23 24.84 18.28 1.16
CA GLY A 23 25.34 17.51 0.01
C GLY A 23 26.03 16.18 0.35
N MET A 24 26.16 15.86 1.63
CA MET A 24 26.78 14.61 2.09
C MET A 24 25.73 13.51 2.32
N PRO A 25 26.06 12.24 2.10
CA PRO A 25 25.22 11.12 2.49
C PRO A 25 24.80 11.22 3.96
N GLN A 26 23.55 10.90 4.26
CA GLN A 26 22.95 11.03 5.59
C GLN A 26 22.53 9.65 6.15
N PRO A 27 23.46 8.71 6.39
CA PRO A 27 23.13 7.33 6.76
C PRO A 27 22.42 7.20 8.10
N ALA A 28 22.50 8.22 8.94
CA ALA A 28 21.83 8.25 10.25
C ALA A 28 20.38 8.77 10.17
N ILE A 29 19.94 9.32 9.04
CA ILE A 29 18.56 9.76 8.85
C ILE A 29 17.71 8.56 8.44
N ALA A 30 16.86 8.11 9.35
CA ALA A 30 16.00 6.97 9.14
C ALA A 30 14.56 7.34 8.73
N SER A 31 14.15 8.59 8.99
CA SER A 31 12.83 9.12 8.63
C SER A 31 12.88 10.65 8.59
N ALA A 32 11.98 11.25 7.84
CA ALA A 32 11.75 12.68 7.83
C ALA A 32 10.28 12.97 8.13
N VAL A 33 10.02 14.05 8.86
CA VAL A 33 8.68 14.56 9.12
C VAL A 33 8.63 15.98 8.59
N ILE A 34 7.60 16.27 7.80
CA ILE A 34 7.32 17.62 7.31
C ILE A 34 6.26 18.23 8.23
N GLU A 35 6.63 19.27 8.94
CA GLU A 35 5.75 19.98 9.87
C GLU A 35 5.20 21.26 9.21
N ASN A 36 4.08 21.76 9.70
CA ASN A 36 3.39 22.97 9.18
C ASN A 36 3.06 22.89 7.68
N ALA A 37 2.66 21.70 7.22
CA ALA A 37 2.46 21.37 5.82
C ALA A 37 0.97 21.37 5.40
N ALA A 38 0.12 22.14 6.06
CA ALA A 38 -1.29 22.24 5.67
C ALA A 38 -1.43 22.69 4.21
N GLY A 39 -2.17 21.90 3.41
CA GLY A 39 -2.34 22.15 1.97
C GLY A 39 -1.16 21.73 1.09
N VAL A 40 -0.13 21.11 1.66
CA VAL A 40 0.99 20.53 0.91
C VAL A 40 0.70 19.07 0.60
N VAL A 41 0.92 18.67 -0.65
CA VAL A 41 0.96 17.26 -1.08
C VAL A 41 2.38 16.89 -1.45
N GLY A 42 2.77 15.66 -1.24
CA GLY A 42 4.14 15.24 -1.49
C GLY A 42 4.27 13.77 -1.86
N LEU A 43 5.39 13.48 -2.49
CA LEU A 43 5.80 12.14 -2.89
C LEU A 43 7.26 11.95 -2.48
N GLU A 44 7.56 10.82 -1.86
CA GLU A 44 8.93 10.34 -1.67
C GLU A 44 9.25 9.36 -2.81
N LEU A 45 10.34 9.63 -3.53
CA LEU A 45 10.92 8.72 -4.51
C LEU A 45 12.21 8.14 -3.95
N PHE A 46 12.40 6.86 -4.13
CA PHE A 46 13.62 6.16 -3.75
C PHE A 46 14.03 5.19 -4.85
N SER A 47 15.32 5.03 -5.03
CA SER A 47 15.88 4.16 -6.06
C SER A 47 17.08 3.38 -5.54
N GLN A 48 17.27 2.19 -6.09
CA GLN A 48 18.47 1.38 -5.93
C GLN A 48 18.78 0.68 -7.26
N GLY A 49 19.98 0.89 -7.80
CA GLY A 49 20.29 0.39 -9.14
C GLY A 49 19.32 0.94 -10.18
N ASN A 50 18.64 0.05 -10.89
CA ASN A 50 17.62 0.38 -11.89
C ASN A 50 16.19 0.44 -11.33
N GLN A 51 16.02 0.16 -10.06
CA GLN A 51 14.71 0.18 -9.40
C GLN A 51 14.32 1.62 -9.02
N LEU A 52 13.07 1.97 -9.23
CA LEU A 52 12.46 3.23 -8.76
C LEU A 52 11.13 2.92 -8.11
N GLY A 53 10.97 3.35 -6.88
CA GLY A 53 9.71 3.28 -6.15
C GLY A 53 9.28 4.65 -5.64
N GLY A 54 7.99 4.81 -5.40
CA GLY A 54 7.42 6.04 -4.85
C GLY A 54 6.37 5.76 -3.80
N ILE A 55 6.29 6.63 -2.80
CA ILE A 55 5.29 6.58 -1.74
C ILE A 55 4.73 7.98 -1.55
N ARG A 56 3.41 8.09 -1.56
CA ARG A 56 2.73 9.33 -1.20
C ARG A 56 3.02 9.67 0.27
N LEU A 57 3.35 10.91 0.55
CA LEU A 57 3.38 11.41 1.91
C LEU A 57 1.96 11.40 2.50
N SER A 58 1.86 10.98 3.75
CA SER A 58 0.59 10.93 4.46
C SER A 58 0.76 11.46 5.88
N ASP A 59 -0.21 12.21 6.35
CA ASP A 59 -0.38 12.62 7.75
C ASP A 59 -1.36 11.69 8.49
N GLU A 60 -1.95 10.73 7.78
CA GLU A 60 -2.88 9.78 8.35
C GLU A 60 -2.17 8.82 9.31
N THR A 61 -2.74 8.68 10.49
CA THR A 61 -2.32 7.68 11.48
C THR A 61 -3.53 6.90 11.97
N ALA A 62 -3.34 5.62 12.24
CA ALA A 62 -4.41 4.76 12.73
C ALA A 62 -3.90 3.78 13.80
N PRO A 63 -4.76 3.33 14.73
CA PRO A 63 -4.41 2.27 15.68
C PRO A 63 -4.35 0.89 15.03
N THR A 64 -4.81 0.77 13.79
CA THR A 64 -4.74 -0.46 12.99
C THR A 64 -4.38 -0.11 11.57
N LEU A 65 -3.38 -0.80 11.04
CA LEU A 65 -2.97 -0.72 9.64
C LEU A 65 -3.22 -2.05 8.94
N TYR A 66 -3.67 -1.98 7.70
CA TYR A 66 -3.88 -3.13 6.83
C TYR A 66 -2.91 -3.06 5.66
N PHE A 67 -2.23 -4.17 5.43
CA PHE A 67 -1.31 -4.40 4.32
C PHE A 67 -1.96 -5.49 3.44
N PRO A 68 -2.70 -5.09 2.39
CA PRO A 68 -3.62 -6.00 1.70
C PRO A 68 -2.94 -7.05 0.83
N HIS A 69 -1.64 -6.94 0.59
CA HIS A 69 -0.92 -7.90 -0.23
C HIS A 69 0.47 -8.19 0.32
N ILE A 70 0.71 -9.44 0.69
CA ILE A 70 2.05 -9.93 1.02
C ILE A 70 2.41 -10.99 -0.03
N HIS A 71 3.54 -10.81 -0.66
CA HIS A 71 4.15 -11.80 -1.53
C HIS A 71 5.64 -11.90 -1.23
N SER A 72 6.10 -13.08 -0.85
CA SER A 72 7.49 -13.31 -0.48
C SER A 72 7.87 -14.75 -0.81
N ASP A 73 8.63 -14.93 -1.88
CA ASP A 73 9.13 -16.21 -2.37
C ASP A 73 10.58 -16.08 -2.88
N ALA A 74 11.03 -16.96 -3.76
CA ALA A 74 12.36 -16.91 -4.34
C ALA A 74 12.55 -15.71 -5.30
N SER A 75 11.46 -15.21 -5.90
CA SER A 75 11.47 -14.16 -6.93
C SER A 75 11.04 -12.79 -6.39
N TRP A 76 10.19 -12.77 -5.36
CA TRP A 76 9.59 -11.56 -4.80
C TRP A 76 9.84 -11.42 -3.31
N TRP A 77 9.95 -10.18 -2.87
CA TRP A 77 10.00 -9.83 -1.46
C TRP A 77 9.00 -8.73 -1.12
N THR A 78 8.47 -8.76 0.09
CA THR A 78 7.67 -7.69 0.69
C THR A 78 8.40 -7.14 1.89
N GLY A 79 8.57 -5.82 1.94
CA GLY A 79 9.10 -5.09 3.09
C GLY A 79 8.01 -4.26 3.74
N LEU A 80 7.97 -4.22 5.06
CA LEU A 80 7.02 -3.44 5.85
C LEU A 80 7.77 -2.39 6.67
N ALA A 81 7.25 -1.16 6.65
CA ALA A 81 7.70 -0.09 7.51
C ALA A 81 6.53 0.47 8.32
N VAL A 82 6.72 0.65 9.62
CA VAL A 82 5.73 1.27 10.50
C VAL A 82 6.42 2.31 11.38
N TYR A 83 5.97 3.55 11.30
CA TYR A 83 6.50 4.67 12.06
C TYR A 83 5.59 5.03 13.24
N ASN A 84 6.19 5.20 14.41
CA ASN A 84 5.54 5.70 15.61
C ASN A 84 5.76 7.23 15.73
N PRO A 85 4.76 8.06 15.47
CA PRO A 85 4.89 9.52 15.52
C PRO A 85 4.86 10.10 16.95
N HIS A 86 4.61 9.26 17.98
CA HIS A 86 4.53 9.70 19.36
C HIS A 86 5.93 9.80 20.02
N ALA A 87 6.06 10.58 21.07
CA ALA A 87 7.29 10.69 21.84
C ALA A 87 7.58 9.44 22.71
N THR A 88 6.54 8.65 23.00
CA THR A 88 6.62 7.43 23.80
C THR A 88 6.55 6.18 22.93
N SER A 89 7.07 5.06 23.41
CA SER A 89 7.01 3.78 22.71
C SER A 89 5.58 3.29 22.47
N THR A 90 5.40 2.51 21.43
CA THR A 90 4.18 1.76 21.11
C THR A 90 4.54 0.29 20.90
N THR A 91 3.57 -0.59 21.07
CA THR A 91 3.72 -2.01 20.73
C THR A 91 2.87 -2.29 19.50
N LEU A 92 3.49 -2.86 18.49
CA LEU A 92 2.81 -3.36 17.29
C LEU A 92 2.44 -4.83 17.53
N THR A 93 1.20 -5.19 17.18
CA THR A 93 0.75 -6.59 17.11
C THR A 93 0.54 -6.93 15.65
N VAL A 94 1.46 -7.71 15.09
CA VAL A 94 1.42 -8.18 13.70
C VAL A 94 0.61 -9.45 13.65
N THR A 95 -0.44 -9.48 12.85
CA THR A 95 -1.31 -10.65 12.64
C THR A 95 -1.35 -10.97 11.14
N PRO A 96 -0.68 -12.04 10.69
CA PRO A 96 -0.79 -12.52 9.32
C PRO A 96 -2.09 -13.29 9.12
N TYR A 97 -2.64 -13.24 7.90
CA TYR A 97 -3.83 -13.94 7.49
C TYR A 97 -3.60 -14.66 6.16
N SER A 98 -4.20 -15.84 6.02
CA SER A 98 -4.31 -16.53 4.73
C SER A 98 -5.30 -15.81 3.80
N ALA A 99 -5.33 -16.18 2.53
CA ALA A 99 -6.34 -15.68 1.58
C ALA A 99 -7.78 -16.05 1.99
N ALA A 100 -7.97 -17.18 2.67
CA ALA A 100 -9.27 -17.59 3.19
C ALA A 100 -9.72 -16.79 4.43
N GLY A 101 -8.84 -15.97 5.02
CA GLY A 101 -9.14 -15.18 6.21
C GLY A 101 -8.78 -15.85 7.53
N THR A 102 -8.04 -16.97 7.49
CA THR A 102 -7.56 -17.64 8.71
C THR A 102 -6.38 -16.87 9.30
N PRO A 103 -6.40 -16.48 10.59
CA PRO A 103 -5.24 -15.91 11.22
C PRO A 103 -4.15 -16.99 11.42
N LEU A 104 -2.93 -16.66 11.04
CA LEU A 104 -1.78 -17.57 11.01
C LEU A 104 -0.81 -17.33 12.19
N GLY A 105 -1.34 -16.96 13.33
CA GLY A 105 -0.56 -16.59 14.50
C GLY A 105 -0.36 -15.08 14.60
N GLY A 106 0.60 -14.66 15.39
CA GLY A 106 0.90 -13.24 15.57
C GLY A 106 2.14 -13.02 16.42
N ARG A 107 2.69 -11.81 16.34
CA ARG A 107 3.83 -11.40 17.16
C ARG A 107 3.75 -9.94 17.58
N SER A 108 4.37 -9.62 18.68
CA SER A 108 4.48 -8.25 19.19
C SER A 108 5.87 -7.69 18.92
N ILE A 109 5.93 -6.42 18.50
CA ILE A 109 7.16 -5.70 18.20
C ILE A 109 7.10 -4.35 18.92
N PRO A 110 8.02 -4.06 19.84
CA PRO A 110 8.12 -2.73 20.45
C PRO A 110 8.76 -1.75 19.46
N VAL A 111 8.20 -0.55 19.36
CA VAL A 111 8.74 0.56 18.55
C VAL A 111 8.89 1.78 19.43
N GLY A 112 10.10 2.29 19.56
CA GLY A 112 10.41 3.46 20.37
C GLY A 112 9.64 4.72 19.93
N GLY A 113 9.64 5.74 20.77
CA GLY A 113 9.07 7.03 20.40
C GLY A 113 9.85 7.68 19.25
N LYS A 114 9.14 8.28 18.29
CA LYS A 114 9.74 8.90 17.08
C LYS A 114 10.64 7.93 16.28
N SER A 115 10.38 6.63 16.40
CA SER A 115 11.13 5.56 15.73
C SER A 115 10.24 4.80 14.76
N LYS A 116 10.88 3.98 13.91
CA LYS A 116 10.17 3.09 12.98
C LYS A 116 10.65 1.65 13.13
N TYR A 117 9.77 0.73 12.83
CA TYR A 117 10.10 -0.64 12.48
C TYR A 117 10.27 -0.72 10.96
N VAL A 118 11.27 -1.43 10.50
CA VAL A 118 11.47 -1.80 9.09
C VAL A 118 11.92 -3.25 9.05
N GLY A 119 11.29 -4.06 8.22
CA GLY A 119 11.69 -5.45 8.07
C GLY A 119 11.02 -6.13 6.88
N LEU A 120 11.69 -7.13 6.34
CA LEU A 120 11.11 -8.00 5.32
C LEU A 120 10.07 -8.95 5.94
N ALA A 121 9.09 -9.36 5.16
CA ALA A 121 8.12 -10.37 5.56
C ALA A 121 8.80 -11.68 6.02
N SER A 122 9.90 -12.07 5.35
CA SER A 122 10.75 -13.21 5.75
C SER A 122 11.40 -13.02 7.13
N GLN A 123 11.83 -11.81 7.48
CA GLN A 123 12.42 -11.48 8.80
C GLN A 123 11.36 -11.47 9.91
N LEU A 124 10.11 -11.23 9.55
CA LEU A 124 8.96 -11.37 10.45
C LEU A 124 8.59 -12.83 10.72
N SER A 125 9.23 -13.79 10.04
CA SER A 125 8.90 -15.22 10.11
C SER A 125 7.40 -15.46 9.86
N LEU A 126 6.83 -14.73 8.90
CA LEU A 126 5.45 -14.92 8.51
C LEU A 126 5.29 -16.30 7.86
N PRO A 127 4.21 -17.05 8.15
CA PRO A 127 3.91 -18.29 7.44
C PRO A 127 3.85 -18.09 5.93
N GLN A 128 4.25 -19.11 5.17
CA GLN A 128 4.32 -19.03 3.69
C GLN A 128 2.96 -18.71 3.05
N GLU A 129 1.86 -19.17 3.66
CA GLU A 129 0.49 -18.92 3.20
C GLU A 129 -0.04 -17.52 3.58
N THR A 130 0.81 -16.66 4.12
CA THR A 130 0.41 -15.27 4.45
C THR A 130 0.05 -14.52 3.18
N ALA A 131 -1.21 -14.13 3.07
CA ALA A 131 -1.74 -13.37 1.95
C ALA A 131 -1.82 -11.87 2.23
N TRP A 132 -2.03 -11.49 3.49
CA TRP A 132 -2.10 -10.11 3.93
C TRP A 132 -1.80 -10.00 5.44
N VAL A 133 -1.54 -8.78 5.91
CA VAL A 133 -1.18 -8.54 7.31
C VAL A 133 -2.01 -7.41 7.89
N LYS A 134 -2.49 -7.63 9.13
CA LYS A 134 -3.01 -6.58 10.00
C LYS A 134 -1.99 -6.23 11.07
N ILE A 135 -1.72 -4.95 11.27
CA ILE A 135 -0.88 -4.47 12.38
C ILE A 135 -1.75 -3.61 13.29
N GLY A 136 -2.05 -4.13 14.48
CA GLY A 136 -2.62 -3.35 15.57
C GLY A 136 -1.52 -2.63 16.33
N ALA A 137 -1.77 -1.43 16.80
CA ALA A 137 -0.83 -0.67 17.62
C ALA A 137 -1.52 -0.10 18.86
N SER A 138 -0.80 -0.03 19.98
CA SER A 138 -1.33 0.57 21.20
C SER A 138 -1.53 2.08 21.11
N ARG A 139 -0.98 2.72 20.07
CA ARG A 139 -1.16 4.13 19.67
C ARG A 139 -1.25 4.23 18.17
N ALA A 140 -1.87 5.28 17.65
CA ALA A 140 -1.96 5.50 16.21
C ALA A 140 -0.58 5.60 15.56
N VAL A 141 -0.37 4.86 14.48
CA VAL A 141 0.88 4.77 13.71
C VAL A 141 0.59 4.98 12.23
N THR A 142 1.62 5.22 11.45
CA THR A 142 1.54 5.20 9.98
C THR A 142 2.53 4.19 9.42
N GLY A 143 2.32 3.75 8.18
CA GLY A 143 3.19 2.76 7.58
C GLY A 143 3.00 2.63 6.08
N PHE A 144 3.92 1.88 5.49
CA PHE A 144 3.88 1.53 4.07
C PHE A 144 4.50 0.16 3.84
N GLU A 145 4.24 -0.40 2.70
CA GLU A 145 4.91 -1.60 2.22
C GLU A 145 5.62 -1.34 0.89
N LEU A 146 6.64 -2.12 0.65
CA LEU A 146 7.39 -2.18 -0.59
C LEU A 146 7.35 -3.58 -1.14
N PHE A 147 7.24 -3.69 -2.44
CA PHE A 147 7.41 -4.93 -3.18
C PHE A 147 8.60 -4.79 -4.12
N GLY A 148 9.41 -5.81 -4.18
CA GLY A 148 10.51 -5.82 -5.12
C GLY A 148 10.81 -7.24 -5.59
N THR A 149 11.48 -7.33 -6.73
CA THR A 149 12.00 -8.60 -7.24
C THR A 149 13.42 -8.86 -6.75
N SER A 150 13.75 -10.14 -6.56
CA SER A 150 15.09 -10.58 -6.11
C SER A 150 16.18 -10.30 -7.13
N ASP A 151 15.84 -10.10 -8.41
CA ASP A 151 16.74 -9.71 -9.48
C ASP A 151 16.96 -8.18 -9.58
N GLU A 152 16.43 -7.43 -8.62
CA GLU A 152 16.56 -5.98 -8.48
C GLU A 152 16.07 -5.16 -9.70
N LYS A 153 15.07 -5.66 -10.44
CA LYS A 153 14.50 -4.94 -11.58
C LYS A 153 13.27 -4.11 -11.23
N ILE A 154 12.46 -4.60 -10.32
CA ILE A 154 11.13 -4.03 -10.03
C ILE A 154 11.06 -3.61 -8.57
N LEU A 155 10.50 -2.43 -8.33
CA LEU A 155 10.20 -1.91 -7.01
C LEU A 155 8.92 -1.08 -7.07
N ALA A 156 7.99 -1.35 -6.18
CA ALA A 156 6.81 -0.53 -5.97
C ALA A 156 6.57 -0.28 -4.48
N GLY A 157 5.89 0.79 -4.17
CA GLY A 157 5.51 1.14 -2.81
C GLY A 157 4.02 1.43 -2.68
N PHE A 158 3.50 1.21 -1.49
CA PHE A 158 2.10 1.40 -1.18
C PHE A 158 1.93 1.82 0.29
N THR A 159 1.16 2.88 0.53
CA THR A 159 0.82 3.32 1.90
C THR A 159 -0.19 2.37 2.52
N ALA A 160 0.06 1.92 3.74
CA ALA A 160 -0.85 1.05 4.47
C ALA A 160 -2.24 1.69 4.64
N VAL A 161 -3.29 0.87 4.56
CA VAL A 161 -4.66 1.34 4.76
C VAL A 161 -4.93 1.47 6.26
N GLY A 162 -5.12 2.70 6.73
CA GLY A 162 -5.49 2.99 8.11
C GLY A 162 -7.00 3.05 8.32
N LEU A 163 -7.75 3.37 7.27
CA LEU A 163 -9.21 3.53 7.30
C LEU A 163 -9.86 2.73 6.16
N PRO A 164 -10.26 1.47 6.40
CA PRO A 164 -11.01 0.69 5.42
C PRO A 164 -12.34 1.36 5.06
N THR A 165 -12.74 1.25 3.79
CA THR A 165 -13.89 1.96 3.23
C THR A 165 -14.95 1.01 2.70
N PHE A 166 -16.17 1.52 2.52
CA PHE A 166 -17.28 0.79 1.88
C PHE A 166 -17.31 1.00 0.36
N ASN A 167 -16.67 2.06 -0.11
CA ASN A 167 -16.64 2.42 -1.51
C ASN A 167 -15.25 2.97 -1.83
N GLY A 168 -14.87 2.90 -3.09
CA GLY A 168 -13.64 3.49 -3.57
C GLY A 168 -13.47 3.32 -5.06
N VAL A 169 -12.36 3.83 -5.57
CA VAL A 169 -11.99 3.78 -6.98
C VAL A 169 -10.57 3.28 -7.12
N PHE A 170 -10.36 2.37 -8.03
CA PHE A 170 -9.08 2.03 -8.62
C PHE A 170 -8.94 2.84 -9.90
N PRO A 171 -8.14 3.91 -9.90
CA PRO A 171 -8.28 4.99 -10.89
C PRO A 171 -7.69 4.67 -12.26
N LYS A 172 -7.06 3.51 -12.43
CA LYS A 172 -6.37 3.16 -13.68
C LYS A 172 -6.54 1.68 -14.01
N ILE A 173 -6.89 1.37 -15.25
CA ILE A 173 -6.61 0.09 -15.89
C ILE A 173 -5.50 0.33 -16.90
N ASP A 174 -4.40 -0.42 -16.85
CA ASP A 174 -3.29 -0.24 -17.77
C ASP A 174 -3.57 -0.97 -19.10
N PRO A 175 -3.82 -0.27 -20.21
CA PRO A 175 -4.17 -0.92 -21.48
C PRO A 175 -2.98 -1.55 -22.20
N SER A 176 -1.76 -1.19 -21.80
CA SER A 176 -0.51 -1.68 -22.42
C SER A 176 0.28 -2.63 -21.52
N GLY A 177 -0.22 -2.89 -20.34
CA GLY A 177 0.40 -3.76 -19.35
C GLY A 177 -0.63 -4.67 -18.70
N TRP A 178 -0.64 -4.70 -17.36
CA TRP A 178 -1.62 -5.42 -16.57
C TRP A 178 -2.01 -4.64 -15.32
N THR A 179 -3.23 -4.88 -14.87
CA THR A 179 -3.74 -4.31 -13.61
C THR A 179 -4.23 -5.43 -12.71
N GLY A 180 -3.65 -5.53 -11.53
CA GLY A 180 -4.07 -6.43 -10.47
C GLY A 180 -4.79 -5.67 -9.35
N ILE A 181 -5.87 -6.24 -8.82
CA ILE A 181 -6.61 -5.69 -7.67
C ILE A 181 -6.61 -6.70 -6.54
N ALA A 182 -6.27 -6.24 -5.35
CA ALA A 182 -6.45 -6.97 -4.10
C ALA A 182 -7.53 -6.28 -3.25
N LEU A 183 -8.44 -7.06 -2.70
CA LEU A 183 -9.47 -6.62 -1.79
C LEU A 183 -9.45 -7.52 -0.54
N VAL A 184 -9.40 -6.90 0.62
CA VAL A 184 -9.39 -7.58 1.92
C VAL A 184 -10.63 -7.17 2.70
N ASN A 185 -11.41 -8.13 3.15
CA ASN A 185 -12.45 -7.92 4.14
C ASN A 185 -11.81 -7.75 5.52
N THR A 186 -11.95 -6.57 6.11
CA THR A 186 -11.32 -6.25 7.39
C THR A 186 -12.13 -6.69 8.61
N THR A 187 -13.26 -7.38 8.39
CA THR A 187 -14.20 -7.85 9.44
C THR A 187 -14.32 -9.38 9.48
N SER A 188 -14.81 -9.92 10.60
CA SER A 188 -15.05 -11.36 10.76
C SER A 188 -16.30 -11.88 10.02
N ALA A 189 -17.23 -11.01 9.64
CA ALA A 189 -18.41 -11.40 8.88
C ALA A 189 -18.11 -11.45 7.37
N ALA A 190 -18.71 -12.38 6.65
CA ALA A 190 -18.63 -12.42 5.19
C ALA A 190 -19.20 -11.14 4.56
N ARG A 191 -18.59 -10.69 3.47
CA ARG A 191 -18.96 -9.47 2.73
C ARG A 191 -19.02 -9.77 1.24
N SER A 192 -19.66 -8.87 0.50
CA SER A 192 -19.60 -8.84 -0.96
C SER A 192 -19.10 -7.48 -1.41
N VAL A 193 -18.31 -7.50 -2.47
CA VAL A 193 -17.83 -6.29 -3.14
C VAL A 193 -18.34 -6.30 -4.56
N THR A 194 -19.12 -5.29 -4.94
CA THR A 194 -19.49 -5.05 -6.32
C THR A 194 -18.41 -4.21 -6.97
N LEU A 195 -17.82 -4.71 -8.04
CA LEU A 195 -16.86 -4.00 -8.90
C LEU A 195 -17.60 -3.54 -10.15
N THR A 196 -17.42 -2.28 -10.52
CA THR A 196 -17.98 -1.70 -11.74
C THR A 196 -16.87 -1.07 -12.56
N ALA A 197 -16.65 -1.57 -13.76
CA ALA A 197 -15.68 -1.04 -14.71
C ALA A 197 -16.32 0.08 -15.54
N PHE A 198 -15.59 1.17 -15.73
CA PHE A 198 -16.04 2.36 -16.45
C PHE A 198 -15.04 2.77 -17.53
N ALA A 199 -15.54 3.34 -18.61
CA ALA A 199 -14.76 4.05 -19.61
C ALA A 199 -14.49 5.51 -19.17
N ASP A 200 -13.56 6.20 -19.82
CA ASP A 200 -13.25 7.62 -19.58
C ASP A 200 -14.47 8.55 -19.72
N SER A 201 -15.43 8.17 -20.53
CA SER A 201 -16.70 8.90 -20.66
C SER A 201 -17.59 8.84 -19.40
N GLY A 202 -17.25 8.01 -18.42
CA GLY A 202 -18.10 7.69 -17.27
C GLY A 202 -19.17 6.64 -17.58
N SER A 203 -19.18 6.07 -18.80
CA SER A 203 -20.12 5.00 -19.14
C SER A 203 -19.70 3.70 -18.47
N GLN A 204 -20.67 3.02 -17.83
CA GLN A 204 -20.46 1.69 -17.28
C GLN A 204 -20.21 0.69 -18.40
N VAL A 205 -19.13 -0.09 -18.26
CA VAL A 205 -18.74 -1.13 -19.22
C VAL A 205 -19.20 -2.51 -18.73
N ALA A 206 -18.90 -2.85 -17.48
CA ALA A 206 -19.25 -4.13 -16.87
C ALA A 206 -19.42 -4.01 -15.36
N THR A 207 -20.11 -5.00 -14.78
CA THR A 207 -20.24 -5.14 -13.31
C THR A 207 -20.08 -6.60 -12.92
N THR A 208 -19.40 -6.83 -11.80
CA THR A 208 -19.25 -8.16 -11.18
C THR A 208 -19.37 -8.06 -9.67
N THR A 209 -19.63 -9.17 -9.00
CA THR A 209 -19.66 -9.23 -7.53
C THR A 209 -18.70 -10.30 -7.03
N VAL A 210 -17.83 -9.89 -6.13
CA VAL A 210 -16.80 -10.73 -5.50
C VAL A 210 -17.19 -11.01 -4.06
N PRO A 211 -17.42 -12.27 -3.67
CA PRO A 211 -17.65 -12.66 -2.29
C PRO A 211 -16.32 -12.67 -1.52
N LEU A 212 -16.32 -12.16 -0.30
CA LEU A 212 -15.19 -12.19 0.64
C LEU A 212 -15.63 -12.87 1.94
N SER A 213 -15.00 -13.96 2.31
CA SER A 213 -15.15 -14.55 3.64
C SER A 213 -14.73 -13.56 4.74
N GLY A 214 -15.05 -13.84 6.00
CA GLY A 214 -14.54 -13.04 7.12
C GLY A 214 -13.01 -13.00 7.09
N TYR A 215 -12.42 -11.81 7.11
CA TYR A 215 -10.97 -11.58 6.96
C TYR A 215 -10.37 -12.13 5.65
N GLY A 216 -11.21 -12.55 4.69
CA GLY A 216 -10.80 -13.10 3.41
C GLY A 216 -10.24 -12.03 2.47
N LYS A 217 -9.42 -12.50 1.54
CA LYS A 217 -8.80 -11.69 0.48
C LYS A 217 -9.17 -12.25 -0.88
N THR A 218 -9.45 -11.37 -1.82
CA THR A 218 -9.44 -11.67 -3.26
C THR A 218 -8.27 -10.93 -3.90
N LEU A 219 -7.60 -11.60 -4.83
CA LEU A 219 -6.55 -11.06 -5.67
C LEU A 219 -6.76 -11.59 -7.09
N GLY A 220 -6.73 -10.73 -8.08
CA GLY A 220 -6.82 -11.13 -9.49
C GLY A 220 -6.46 -9.99 -10.43
N TYR A 221 -6.13 -10.36 -11.67
CA TYR A 221 -6.10 -9.38 -12.75
C TYR A 221 -7.51 -8.86 -12.99
N VAL A 222 -7.62 -7.61 -13.46
CA VAL A 222 -8.93 -6.99 -13.68
C VAL A 222 -9.76 -7.82 -14.67
N GLU A 223 -9.14 -8.34 -15.72
CA GLU A 223 -9.77 -9.19 -16.72
C GLU A 223 -10.36 -10.47 -16.11
N ASP A 224 -9.63 -11.08 -15.16
CA ASP A 224 -10.08 -12.30 -14.47
C ASP A 224 -11.23 -12.01 -13.50
N LEU A 225 -11.19 -10.86 -12.82
CA LEU A 225 -12.26 -10.44 -11.90
C LEU A 225 -13.57 -10.17 -12.62
N PHE A 226 -13.51 -9.71 -13.88
CA PHE A 226 -14.68 -9.51 -14.75
C PHE A 226 -14.88 -10.66 -15.75
N ALA A 227 -14.41 -11.87 -15.43
CA ALA A 227 -14.47 -13.01 -16.33
C ALA A 227 -15.84 -13.16 -17.01
N GLY A 228 -15.83 -13.29 -18.34
CA GLY A 228 -17.03 -13.37 -19.18
C GLY A 228 -17.60 -12.03 -19.66
N SER A 229 -17.00 -10.90 -19.27
CA SER A 229 -17.36 -9.57 -19.76
C SER A 229 -16.23 -8.97 -20.58
N ASP A 230 -16.54 -8.31 -21.68
CA ASP A 230 -15.56 -7.49 -22.41
C ASP A 230 -15.36 -6.16 -21.67
N ILE A 231 -14.17 -5.96 -21.12
CA ILE A 231 -13.78 -4.73 -20.43
C ILE A 231 -12.71 -3.92 -21.18
N SER A 232 -12.47 -4.21 -22.45
CA SER A 232 -11.40 -3.59 -23.24
C SER A 232 -11.52 -2.07 -23.37
N SER A 233 -12.71 -1.50 -23.20
CA SER A 233 -12.96 -0.06 -23.19
C SER A 233 -12.94 0.56 -21.78
N ALA A 234 -12.74 -0.23 -20.72
CA ALA A 234 -12.71 0.28 -19.37
C ALA A 234 -11.33 0.89 -19.04
N THR A 235 -11.33 1.97 -18.29
CA THR A 235 -10.13 2.71 -17.89
C THR A 235 -9.94 2.80 -16.38
N TYR A 236 -11.01 2.56 -15.60
CA TYR A 236 -10.96 2.50 -14.13
C TYR A 236 -12.06 1.58 -13.59
N VAL A 237 -11.90 1.20 -12.31
CA VAL A 237 -12.87 0.37 -11.60
C VAL A 237 -13.32 1.07 -10.32
N ALA A 238 -14.62 1.23 -10.13
CA ALA A 238 -15.18 1.59 -8.82
C ALA A 238 -15.62 0.34 -8.08
N PHE A 239 -15.58 0.40 -6.74
CA PHE A 239 -16.12 -0.66 -5.90
C PHE A 239 -17.11 -0.15 -4.87
N SER A 240 -18.08 -1.01 -4.51
CA SER A 240 -19.00 -0.83 -3.41
C SER A 240 -19.12 -2.12 -2.62
N ALA A 241 -18.96 -2.06 -1.31
CA ALA A 241 -18.92 -3.22 -0.44
C ALA A 241 -19.99 -3.19 0.64
N THR A 242 -20.45 -4.37 1.07
CA THR A 242 -21.43 -4.53 2.16
C THR A 242 -20.80 -4.38 3.56
N GLY A 243 -19.50 -4.09 3.62
CA GLY A 243 -18.75 -3.81 4.85
C GLY A 243 -17.39 -3.20 4.52
N PRO A 244 -16.64 -2.72 5.51
CA PRO A 244 -15.37 -2.05 5.27
C PRO A 244 -14.34 -3.03 4.68
N VAL A 245 -13.68 -2.60 3.60
CA VAL A 245 -12.62 -3.32 2.91
C VAL A 245 -11.37 -2.46 2.77
N ALA A 246 -10.21 -3.12 2.73
CA ALA A 246 -8.96 -2.51 2.33
C ALA A 246 -8.67 -2.90 0.89
N GLY A 247 -8.58 -1.93 0.00
CA GLY A 247 -8.34 -2.13 -1.42
C GLY A 247 -6.94 -1.68 -1.83
N PHE A 248 -6.36 -2.36 -2.80
CA PHE A 248 -5.05 -2.09 -3.34
C PHE A 248 -5.00 -2.48 -4.82
N GLN A 249 -4.34 -1.67 -5.62
CA GLN A 249 -4.13 -1.88 -7.04
C GLN A 249 -2.65 -1.90 -7.37
N LEU A 250 -2.22 -2.83 -8.20
CA LEU A 250 -0.92 -2.84 -8.85
C LEU A 250 -1.09 -2.73 -10.36
N ASN A 251 -0.30 -1.86 -10.99
CA ASN A 251 -0.16 -1.76 -12.43
C ASN A 251 1.27 -2.15 -12.81
N GLY A 252 1.41 -3.09 -13.72
CA GLY A 252 2.70 -3.49 -14.24
C GLY A 252 2.78 -3.27 -15.74
N SER A 253 3.95 -2.82 -16.22
CA SER A 253 4.21 -2.71 -17.66
C SER A 253 4.36 -4.08 -18.31
N ALA A 254 4.03 -4.19 -19.61
CA ALA A 254 4.14 -5.45 -20.37
C ALA A 254 5.57 -5.98 -20.46
N ASP A 255 6.56 -5.09 -20.42
CA ASP A 255 8.00 -5.47 -20.46
C ASP A 255 8.52 -5.89 -19.07
N GLY A 256 7.71 -5.77 -18.01
CA GLY A 256 8.06 -6.17 -16.65
C GLY A 256 9.06 -5.25 -15.95
N TRP A 257 9.27 -4.01 -16.41
CA TRP A 257 10.22 -3.09 -15.81
C TRP A 257 9.59 -2.08 -14.84
N LEU A 258 8.30 -1.80 -14.97
CA LEU A 258 7.61 -0.83 -14.12
C LEU A 258 6.51 -1.50 -13.31
N LEU A 259 6.42 -1.11 -12.06
CA LEU A 259 5.35 -1.49 -11.15
C LEU A 259 4.92 -0.25 -10.36
N ASP A 260 3.62 -0.02 -10.28
CA ASP A 260 3.02 1.09 -9.55
C ASP A 260 1.92 0.59 -8.63
N GLY A 261 1.97 1.00 -7.36
CA GLY A 261 1.01 0.61 -6.33
C GLY A 261 0.11 1.78 -5.94
N LEU A 262 -1.20 1.60 -6.05
CA LEU A 262 -2.20 2.61 -5.71
C LEU A 262 -3.19 2.08 -4.67
N PRO A 263 -3.56 2.89 -3.66
CA PRO A 263 -4.68 2.54 -2.78
C PRO A 263 -6.01 2.60 -3.55
N GLY A 264 -6.97 1.78 -3.15
CA GLY A 264 -8.38 1.99 -3.47
C GLY A 264 -8.88 3.20 -2.69
N MET A 265 -9.11 4.29 -3.38
CA MET A 265 -9.50 5.59 -2.80
C MET A 265 -11.01 5.80 -2.83
#